data_8449281d0fba99b8df5d25d2a21cd28e
#
_entry.id   8449281d0fba99b8df5d25d2a21cd28e
#
_cell.length_a   1.000
_cell.length_b   1.000
_cell.length_c   1.000
_cell.angle_alpha   90.00
_cell.angle_beta   90.00
_cell.angle_gamma   90.00
#
_symmetry.space_group_name_H-M   'P 1'
#
loop_
_entity.id
_entity.type
_entity.pdbx_description
1 polymer ?
#
loop_
_entity_poly.entity_id
_entity_poly.type
_entity_poly.pdbx_seq_one_letter_code
_entity_poly.pdbx_strand_id
1 'polypeptide(L)'
;MGIGPMTGDEVRALCLSLPDVTEKETWGDAETPGHPTFRIRDKIFVIMAVDGSGGSIRTSHAEQADLMQAFPDAARLASHVGRFGWVDVDFAGIPDPVLHEVIESAWARTAPRKVAAAWQAAR
;
A
#
# COMPACT_ATOMS: atom_id res chain seq x y z
N MET A 1 15.08 -11.78 14.11
CA MET A 1 15.26 -11.29 12.77
C MET A 1 13.95 -11.07 12.07
N GLY A 2 13.81 -9.98 11.39
CA GLY A 2 12.61 -9.70 10.60
C GLY A 2 11.35 -9.46 11.41
N ILE A 3 11.47 -9.16 12.70
CA ILE A 3 10.32 -8.82 13.52
C ILE A 3 10.12 -7.31 13.66
N GLY A 4 11.03 -6.53 13.10
CA GLY A 4 10.87 -5.08 13.06
C GLY A 4 9.86 -4.63 12.01
N PRO A 5 9.56 -3.32 11.94
CA PRO A 5 8.68 -2.78 10.90
C PRO A 5 9.26 -3.01 9.51
N MET A 6 8.39 -3.05 8.51
CA MET A 6 8.84 -3.18 7.11
C MET A 6 9.51 -1.89 6.65
N THR A 7 10.59 -2.04 5.89
CA THR A 7 11.23 -0.93 5.20
C THR A 7 10.52 -0.65 3.87
N GLY A 8 10.82 0.49 3.24
CA GLY A 8 10.30 0.79 1.91
C GLY A 8 10.68 -0.27 0.88
N ASP A 9 11.92 -0.78 0.94
CA ASP A 9 12.37 -1.85 0.03
C ASP A 9 11.59 -3.14 0.25
N GLU A 10 11.27 -3.47 1.49
CA GLU A 10 10.46 -4.66 1.80
C GLU A 10 9.01 -4.49 1.33
N VAL A 11 8.44 -3.28 1.48
CA VAL A 11 7.11 -2.98 0.95
C VAL A 11 7.10 -3.10 -0.57
N ARG A 12 8.14 -2.58 -1.24
CA ARG A 12 8.28 -2.72 -2.70
C ARG A 12 8.31 -4.20 -3.10
N ALA A 13 9.13 -4.98 -2.41
CA ALA A 13 9.25 -6.40 -2.71
C ALA A 13 7.92 -7.14 -2.53
N LEU A 14 7.19 -6.82 -1.47
CA LEU A 14 5.86 -7.40 -1.24
C LEU A 14 4.90 -7.05 -2.37
N CYS A 15 4.80 -5.77 -2.72
CA CYS A 15 3.92 -5.33 -3.80
C CYS A 15 4.23 -6.04 -5.11
N LEU A 16 5.51 -6.12 -5.46
CA LEU A 16 5.93 -6.73 -6.72
C LEU A 16 5.81 -8.25 -6.73
N SER A 17 5.69 -8.88 -5.56
CA SER A 17 5.45 -10.32 -5.45
C SER A 17 4.00 -10.70 -5.76
N LEU A 18 3.08 -9.74 -5.69
CA LEU A 18 1.66 -10.01 -5.96
C LEU A 18 1.39 -10.11 -7.45
N PRO A 19 0.43 -10.94 -7.88
CA PRO A 19 0.20 -11.16 -9.31
C PRO A 19 -0.09 -9.89 -10.11
N ASP A 20 0.53 -9.79 -11.28
CA ASP A 20 0.29 -8.74 -12.28
C ASP A 20 0.62 -7.30 -11.80
N VAL A 21 1.40 -7.17 -10.73
CA VAL A 21 1.77 -5.84 -10.22
C VAL A 21 2.94 -5.27 -10.99
N THR A 22 2.83 -4.00 -11.36
CA THR A 22 3.91 -3.22 -11.95
C THR A 22 4.17 -1.98 -11.10
N GLU A 23 5.41 -1.51 -11.14
CA GLU A 23 5.81 -0.27 -10.47
C GLU A 23 6.02 0.81 -11.52
N LYS A 24 5.54 2.02 -11.23
CA LYS A 24 5.74 3.17 -12.11
C LYS A 24 5.99 4.41 -11.27
N GLU A 25 7.07 5.14 -11.58
CA GLU A 25 7.27 6.45 -10.99
C GLU A 25 6.28 7.44 -11.61
N THR A 26 5.61 8.21 -10.76
CA THR A 26 4.51 9.07 -11.17
C THR A 26 4.65 10.44 -10.51
N TRP A 27 4.21 11.48 -11.23
CA TRP A 27 4.22 12.89 -10.76
C TRP A 27 5.59 13.51 -10.57
N GLY A 28 6.64 12.91 -11.11
CA GLY A 28 7.96 13.50 -11.11
C GLY A 28 8.20 14.35 -12.36
N ASP A 29 9.29 15.10 -12.33
CA ASP A 29 9.79 15.85 -13.48
C ASP A 29 11.32 15.75 -13.54
N ALA A 30 11.95 16.58 -14.40
CA ALA A 30 13.41 16.53 -14.57
C ALA A 30 14.19 16.91 -13.33
N GLU A 31 13.58 17.64 -12.40
CA GLU A 31 14.26 18.17 -11.20
C GLU A 31 13.80 17.49 -9.91
N THR A 32 12.59 16.93 -9.90
CA THR A 32 11.96 16.35 -8.71
C THR A 32 11.61 14.91 -8.95
N PRO A 33 12.12 13.97 -8.12
CA PRO A 33 11.73 12.55 -8.26
C PRO A 33 10.22 12.38 -8.10
N GLY A 34 9.65 11.47 -8.89
CA GLY A 34 8.25 11.09 -8.73
C GLY A 34 8.08 10.07 -7.63
N HIS A 35 6.83 9.80 -7.28
CA HIS A 35 6.48 8.78 -6.31
C HIS A 35 6.42 7.41 -6.98
N PRO A 36 7.01 6.36 -6.39
CA PRO A 36 6.76 4.99 -6.85
C PRO A 36 5.28 4.65 -6.65
N THR A 37 4.61 4.20 -7.70
CA THR A 37 3.23 3.72 -7.61
C THR A 37 3.19 2.26 -8.00
N PHE A 38 2.41 1.48 -7.25
CA PHE A 38 2.23 0.05 -7.52
C PHE A 38 0.84 -0.16 -8.06
N ARG A 39 0.76 -0.80 -9.21
CA ARG A 39 -0.46 -0.89 -10.01
C ARG A 39 -0.76 -2.32 -10.40
N ILE A 40 -2.04 -2.63 -10.48
CA ILE A 40 -2.49 -3.83 -11.18
C ILE A 40 -3.40 -3.38 -12.31
N ARG A 41 -3.02 -3.71 -13.55
CA ARG A 41 -3.73 -3.29 -14.77
C ARG A 41 -4.04 -1.79 -14.77
N ASP A 42 -3.00 -1.00 -14.50
CA ASP A 42 -3.03 0.46 -14.47
C ASP A 42 -3.83 1.08 -13.33
N LYS A 43 -4.37 0.27 -12.41
CA LYS A 43 -5.06 0.79 -11.22
C LYS A 43 -4.10 0.80 -10.05
N ILE A 44 -3.87 1.98 -9.48
CA ILE A 44 -2.95 2.16 -8.35
C ILE A 44 -3.59 1.63 -7.07
N PHE A 45 -2.83 0.88 -6.27
CA PHE A 45 -3.27 0.45 -4.95
C PHE A 45 -2.31 0.88 -3.83
N VAL A 46 -1.06 1.23 -4.16
CA VAL A 46 -0.10 1.81 -3.20
C VAL A 46 0.66 2.94 -3.91
N ILE A 47 0.79 4.07 -3.22
CA ILE A 47 1.65 5.18 -3.63
C ILE A 47 2.69 5.32 -2.52
N MET A 48 3.98 5.09 -2.84
CA MET A 48 5.04 5.15 -1.84
C MET A 48 5.61 6.55 -1.75
N ALA A 49 5.99 6.97 -0.55
CA ALA A 49 6.73 8.22 -0.36
C ALA A 49 8.10 8.11 -1.06
N VAL A 50 8.61 9.23 -1.56
CA VAL A 50 9.87 9.26 -2.30
C VAL A 50 11.02 8.70 -1.47
N ASP A 51 11.03 8.96 -0.16
CA ASP A 51 12.07 8.48 0.75
C ASP A 51 11.84 7.05 1.26
N GLY A 52 10.74 6.41 0.88
CA GLY A 52 10.42 5.04 1.29
C GLY A 52 9.94 4.89 2.73
N SER A 53 9.69 5.99 3.45
CA SER A 53 9.32 5.94 4.87
C SER A 53 7.86 5.57 5.11
N GLY A 54 7.03 5.69 4.09
CA GLY A 54 5.60 5.44 4.21
C GLY A 54 4.93 5.50 2.85
N GLY A 55 3.62 5.57 2.86
CA GLY A 55 2.86 5.67 1.62
C GLY A 55 1.37 5.75 1.85
N SER A 56 0.63 5.90 0.75
CA SER A 56 -0.81 5.88 0.74
C SER A 56 -1.28 4.53 0.23
N ILE A 57 -2.20 3.89 0.93
CA ILE A 57 -2.70 2.57 0.60
C ILE A 57 -4.21 2.64 0.41
N ARG A 58 -4.69 2.00 -0.66
CA ARG A 58 -6.12 1.95 -0.96
C ARG A 58 -6.80 0.90 -0.07
N THR A 59 -7.53 1.34 0.93
CA THR A 59 -8.25 0.46 1.85
C THR A 59 -9.76 0.69 1.73
N SER A 60 -10.54 -0.09 2.46
CA SER A 60 -11.94 0.22 2.67
C SER A 60 -12.07 1.31 3.73
N HIS A 61 -13.23 1.94 3.83
CA HIS A 61 -13.47 2.91 4.89
C HIS A 61 -13.38 2.25 6.28
N ALA A 62 -13.80 0.99 6.40
CA ALA A 62 -13.70 0.24 7.65
C ALA A 62 -12.25 -0.02 8.04
N GLU A 63 -11.42 -0.49 7.09
CA GLU A 63 -10.00 -0.70 7.35
C GLU A 63 -9.27 0.60 7.67
N GLN A 64 -9.60 1.67 6.95
CA GLN A 64 -9.04 2.99 7.20
C GLN A 64 -9.32 3.43 8.64
N ALA A 65 -10.56 3.30 9.09
CA ALA A 65 -10.96 3.68 10.44
C ALA A 65 -10.25 2.81 11.48
N ASP A 66 -10.17 1.50 11.24
CA ASP A 66 -9.49 0.57 12.16
C ASP A 66 -8.00 0.89 12.29
N LEU A 67 -7.33 1.18 11.17
CA LEU A 67 -5.92 1.54 11.20
C LEU A 67 -5.67 2.84 11.96
N MET A 68 -6.51 3.85 11.72
CA MET A 68 -6.37 5.14 12.38
C MET A 68 -6.65 5.02 13.88
N GLN A 69 -7.56 4.14 14.28
CA GLN A 69 -7.86 3.90 15.68
C GLN A 69 -6.75 3.11 16.37
N ALA A 70 -6.23 2.07 15.71
CA ALA A 70 -5.19 1.21 16.29
C ALA A 70 -3.82 1.87 16.30
N PHE A 71 -3.51 2.70 15.30
CA PHE A 71 -2.19 3.32 15.12
C PHE A 71 -2.32 4.81 14.83
N PRO A 72 -2.85 5.59 15.81
CA PRO A 72 -3.16 7.01 15.56
C PRO A 72 -1.95 7.88 15.23
N ASP A 73 -0.74 7.45 15.63
CA ASP A 73 0.48 8.19 15.33
C ASP A 73 1.10 7.82 13.98
N ALA A 74 0.64 6.72 13.36
CA ALA A 74 1.24 6.20 12.13
C ALA A 74 0.25 6.09 10.98
N ALA A 75 -1.05 6.27 11.21
CA ALA A 75 -2.07 6.16 10.16
C ALA A 75 -3.01 7.36 10.23
N ARG A 76 -3.29 7.96 9.05
CA ARG A 76 -4.14 9.15 8.94
C ARG A 76 -4.82 9.18 7.57
N LEU A 77 -5.84 10.01 7.43
CA LEU A 77 -6.53 10.17 6.15
C LEU A 77 -5.54 10.65 5.08
N ALA A 78 -5.57 10.01 3.93
CA ALA A 78 -4.75 10.45 2.80
C ALA A 78 -5.31 11.78 2.26
N SER A 79 -4.40 12.67 1.86
CA SER A 79 -4.78 13.94 1.25
C SER A 79 -5.51 13.69 -0.06
N HIS A 80 -6.59 14.40 -0.30
CA HIS A 80 -7.41 14.38 -1.53
C HIS A 80 -8.17 13.06 -1.76
N VAL A 81 -7.61 11.90 -1.40
CA VAL A 81 -8.24 10.59 -1.69
C VAL A 81 -8.69 9.86 -0.43
N GLY A 82 -8.50 10.45 0.76
CA GLY A 82 -8.92 9.82 2.02
C GLY A 82 -10.40 9.50 2.05
N ARG A 83 -11.24 10.35 1.45
CA ARG A 83 -12.69 10.14 1.37
C ARG A 83 -13.09 8.89 0.57
N PHE A 84 -12.14 8.33 -0.20
CA PHE A 84 -12.35 7.11 -0.98
C PHE A 84 -11.76 5.88 -0.30
N GLY A 85 -11.37 5.98 0.97
CA GLY A 85 -10.83 4.87 1.74
C GLY A 85 -9.31 4.81 1.78
N TRP A 86 -8.60 5.72 1.13
CA TRP A 86 -7.14 5.73 1.17
C TRP A 86 -6.63 6.20 2.53
N VAL A 87 -5.55 5.57 3.00
CA VAL A 87 -4.92 5.88 4.28
C VAL A 87 -3.43 6.11 4.07
N ASP A 88 -2.91 7.17 4.67
CA ASP A 88 -1.46 7.41 4.71
C ASP A 88 -0.90 6.73 5.94
N VAL A 89 0.18 5.98 5.76
CA VAL A 89 0.83 5.26 6.85
C VAL A 89 2.33 5.52 6.87
N ASP A 90 2.89 5.55 8.06
CA ASP A 90 4.33 5.51 8.28
C ASP A 90 4.69 4.05 8.55
N PHE A 91 5.53 3.46 7.70
CA PHE A 91 5.81 2.02 7.79
C PHE A 91 6.43 1.64 9.14
N ALA A 92 7.26 2.53 9.70
CA ALA A 92 7.90 2.27 10.99
C ALA A 92 6.93 2.15 12.15
N GLY A 93 5.74 2.71 12.03
CA GLY A 93 4.74 2.71 13.11
C GLY A 93 3.66 1.64 12.98
N ILE A 94 3.72 0.79 11.96
CA ILE A 94 2.75 -0.28 11.72
C ILE A 94 3.47 -1.62 11.84
N PRO A 95 3.00 -2.56 12.68
CA PRO A 95 3.62 -3.88 12.76
C PRO A 95 3.63 -4.58 11.40
N ASP A 96 4.71 -5.30 11.10
CA ASP A 96 4.91 -6.01 9.83
C ASP A 96 3.69 -6.86 9.43
N PRO A 97 3.15 -7.75 10.31
CA PRO A 97 2.00 -8.58 9.91
C PRO A 97 0.77 -7.76 9.53
N VAL A 98 0.54 -6.65 10.20
CA VAL A 98 -0.59 -5.77 9.92
C VAL A 98 -0.41 -5.10 8.57
N LEU A 99 0.77 -4.53 8.32
CA LEU A 99 1.06 -3.85 7.06
C LEU A 99 1.00 -4.81 5.87
N HIS A 100 1.53 -6.03 6.06
CA HIS A 100 1.49 -7.09 5.06
C HIS A 100 0.03 -7.39 4.66
N GLU A 101 -0.83 -7.58 5.64
CA GLU A 101 -2.24 -7.87 5.41
C GLU A 101 -2.97 -6.72 4.74
N VAL A 102 -2.69 -5.50 5.16
CA VAL A 102 -3.32 -4.30 4.58
C VAL A 102 -2.95 -4.15 3.10
N ILE A 103 -1.68 -4.37 2.76
CA ILE A 103 -1.22 -4.27 1.37
C ILE A 103 -1.84 -5.38 0.52
N GLU A 104 -1.87 -6.61 1.01
CA GLU A 104 -2.51 -7.72 0.30
C GLU A 104 -4.01 -7.47 0.08
N SER A 105 -4.69 -6.93 1.07
CA SER A 105 -6.10 -6.56 0.95
C SER A 105 -6.31 -5.45 -0.08
N ALA A 106 -5.41 -4.47 -0.11
CA ALA A 106 -5.49 -3.38 -1.08
C ALA A 106 -5.32 -3.90 -2.51
N TRP A 107 -4.37 -4.83 -2.71
CA TRP A 107 -4.20 -5.49 -4.00
C TRP A 107 -5.45 -6.27 -4.40
N ALA A 108 -5.98 -7.10 -3.50
CA ALA A 108 -7.14 -7.93 -3.77
C ALA A 108 -8.38 -7.09 -4.11
N ARG A 109 -8.53 -5.95 -3.45
CA ARG A 109 -9.62 -4.99 -3.70
C ARG A 109 -9.51 -4.35 -5.08
N THR A 110 -8.30 -4.17 -5.57
CA THR A 110 -8.02 -3.46 -6.83
C THR A 110 -7.93 -4.41 -8.02
N ALA A 111 -7.49 -5.65 -7.79
CA ALA A 111 -7.30 -6.65 -8.82
C ALA A 111 -8.64 -7.08 -9.44
N PRO A 112 -8.63 -7.56 -10.70
CA PRO A 112 -9.80 -8.21 -11.28
C PRO A 112 -10.24 -9.36 -10.38
N ARG A 113 -11.56 -9.54 -10.26
CA ARG A 113 -12.12 -10.51 -9.33
C ARG A 113 -11.56 -11.93 -9.51
N LYS A 114 -11.38 -12.35 -10.75
CA LYS A 114 -10.85 -13.71 -11.04
C LYS A 114 -9.41 -13.86 -10.58
N VAL A 115 -8.59 -12.80 -10.76
CA VAL A 115 -7.18 -12.82 -10.36
C VAL A 115 -7.08 -12.89 -8.84
N ALA A 116 -7.85 -12.07 -8.13
CA ALA A 116 -7.86 -12.08 -6.66
C ALA A 116 -8.35 -13.41 -6.12
N ALA A 117 -9.41 -13.99 -6.70
CA ALA A 117 -9.97 -15.27 -6.27
C ALA A 117 -8.96 -16.40 -6.46
N ALA A 118 -8.26 -16.44 -7.59
CA ALA A 118 -7.25 -17.46 -7.87
C ALA A 118 -6.09 -17.38 -6.88
N TRP A 119 -5.64 -16.19 -6.56
CA TRP A 119 -4.57 -15.98 -5.59
C TRP A 119 -4.99 -16.42 -4.18
N GLN A 120 -6.21 -16.08 -3.77
CA GLN A 120 -6.74 -16.48 -2.46
C GLN A 120 -6.91 -17.99 -2.37
N ALA A 121 -7.35 -18.64 -3.45
CA ALA A 121 -7.53 -20.08 -3.48
C ALA A 121 -6.21 -20.86 -3.41
N ALA A 122 -5.12 -20.25 -3.85
CA ALA A 122 -3.79 -20.87 -3.86
C ALA A 122 -3.05 -20.79 -2.52
N ARG A 123 -3.62 -20.11 -1.55
CA ARG A 123 -2.98 -19.87 -0.25
C ARG A 123 -3.28 -20.90 0.79
#